data_fc1bdd12179df155e0e3714d18be629a
#
_entry.id   fc1bdd12179df155e0e3714d18be629a
#
_cell.length_a   1.000
_cell.length_b   1.000
_cell.length_c   1.000
_cell.angle_alpha   90.00
_cell.angle_beta   90.00
_cell.angle_gamma   90.00
#
_symmetry.space_group_name_H-M   'P 1'
#
loop_
_entity.id
_entity.type
_entity.pdbx_description
1 polymer ?
#
loop_
_entity_poly.entity_id
_entity_poly.type
_entity_poly.pdbx_seq_one_letter_code
_entity_poly.pdbx_strand_id
1 'polypeptide(L)'
;MYHGHFRGTHYEAGYRWGSLLLKHKNIISDNIPFEITQERIEYVLNCLPIYKKYYPEIIKEIQGLADGQHCDVRILQAVLFGMYAMPPVCNCSCFAFAAGQEILLGRNSDFLTDLEKKNMNVIYRLAGRAYSFTGNTTAFVEMEDGINEQGLAVGLTSVYPCQCKPGFNAGLLLRYMLEKCQDVSEAVSCLYHLPIASAQTFALADTTEKNALVECNGEHVQCTNSLSGTSSFVCATNTFHLEEMAEYNSPEIDDWFAQTWYETLLSAFCEKGENFNLPSAERLLSGDYGFLCQYDRKTGKDTVWSVIYDLKRHKIYRCEGNPGRRRFKEDPRFSF
;
A
#
# COMPACT_ATOMS: atom_id res chain seq x y z
N MET A 1 16.41 -3.50 0.37
CA MET A 1 15.28 -3.36 -0.58
C MET A 1 15.79 -3.47 -2.00
N TYR A 2 15.07 -4.14 -2.91
CA TYR A 2 15.36 -4.13 -4.34
C TYR A 2 14.76 -2.89 -5.01
N HIS A 3 15.33 -2.48 -6.15
CA HIS A 3 14.85 -1.35 -6.93
C HIS A 3 14.59 -1.76 -8.37
N GLY A 4 13.34 -1.61 -8.84
CA GLY A 4 12.91 -1.97 -10.17
C GLY A 4 12.47 -0.77 -11.00
N HIS A 5 12.80 -0.79 -12.32
CA HIS A 5 12.30 0.16 -13.29
C HIS A 5 11.62 -0.59 -14.43
N PHE A 6 10.32 -0.36 -14.60
CA PHE A 6 9.51 -1.03 -15.62
C PHE A 6 8.96 -0.01 -16.61
N ARG A 7 9.04 -0.34 -17.90
CA ARG A 7 8.64 0.50 -19.02
C ARG A 7 7.99 -0.36 -20.11
N GLY A 8 7.27 0.26 -21.03
CA GLY A 8 6.58 -0.42 -22.11
C GLY A 8 5.15 -0.73 -21.74
N THR A 9 4.57 -1.75 -22.36
CA THR A 9 3.23 -2.23 -22.03
C THR A 9 3.21 -2.96 -20.68
N HIS A 10 2.06 -3.14 -20.08
CA HIS A 10 1.90 -3.94 -18.88
C HIS A 10 2.47 -5.36 -19.05
N TYR A 11 2.18 -6.01 -20.20
CA TYR A 11 2.73 -7.33 -20.50
C TYR A 11 4.27 -7.33 -20.49
N GLU A 12 4.90 -6.36 -21.19
CA GLU A 12 6.37 -6.25 -21.24
C GLU A 12 6.98 -5.97 -19.87
N ALA A 13 6.33 -5.15 -19.03
CA ALA A 13 6.75 -4.89 -17.67
C ALA A 13 6.72 -6.17 -16.82
N GLY A 14 5.62 -6.91 -16.86
CA GLY A 14 5.48 -8.19 -16.18
C GLY A 14 6.48 -9.23 -16.68
N TYR A 15 6.62 -9.40 -18.00
CA TYR A 15 7.58 -10.33 -18.61
C TYR A 15 9.03 -10.03 -18.19
N ARG A 16 9.40 -8.75 -18.20
CA ARG A 16 10.73 -8.32 -17.74
C ARG A 16 10.94 -8.65 -16.27
N TRP A 17 9.94 -8.40 -15.42
CA TRP A 17 10.05 -8.72 -14.00
C TRP A 17 10.20 -10.21 -13.77
N GLY A 18 9.32 -11.03 -14.35
CA GLY A 18 9.39 -12.49 -14.27
C GLY A 18 10.73 -13.06 -14.74
N SER A 19 11.21 -12.59 -15.90
CA SER A 19 12.49 -13.02 -16.47
C SER A 19 13.70 -12.62 -15.60
N LEU A 20 13.67 -11.43 -14.97
CA LEU A 20 14.72 -11.00 -14.04
C LEU A 20 14.77 -11.89 -12.80
N LEU A 21 13.61 -12.20 -12.21
CA LEU A 21 13.52 -13.11 -11.06
C LEU A 21 14.06 -14.50 -11.41
N LEU A 22 13.63 -15.07 -12.54
CA LEU A 22 14.09 -16.37 -13.01
C LEU A 22 15.60 -16.39 -13.24
N LYS A 23 16.14 -15.36 -13.88
CA LYS A 23 17.59 -15.20 -14.09
C LYS A 23 18.38 -15.23 -12.78
N HIS A 24 17.81 -14.71 -11.72
CA HIS A 24 18.40 -14.72 -10.37
C HIS A 24 17.98 -15.92 -9.53
N LYS A 25 17.40 -16.95 -10.15
CA LYS A 25 16.93 -18.19 -9.49
C LYS A 25 15.86 -17.95 -8.42
N ASN A 26 15.14 -16.84 -8.51
CA ASN A 26 13.96 -16.55 -7.70
C ASN A 26 12.73 -17.09 -8.42
N ILE A 27 12.38 -18.33 -8.14
CA ILE A 27 11.19 -18.97 -8.72
C ILE A 27 10.00 -18.65 -7.84
N ILE A 28 8.98 -18.00 -8.41
CA ILE A 28 7.83 -17.51 -7.65
C ILE A 28 7.08 -18.67 -7.01
N SER A 29 6.81 -19.75 -7.74
CA SER A 29 6.10 -20.93 -7.22
C SER A 29 6.75 -21.53 -5.97
N ASP A 30 8.07 -21.48 -5.86
CA ASP A 30 8.82 -22.05 -4.75
C ASP A 30 8.80 -21.14 -3.50
N ASN A 31 8.32 -19.92 -3.65
CA ASN A 31 8.32 -18.87 -2.60
C ASN A 31 6.90 -18.45 -2.17
N ILE A 32 5.87 -19.16 -2.58
CA ILE A 32 4.49 -18.91 -2.13
C ILE A 32 4.38 -19.39 -0.69
N PRO A 33 4.00 -18.50 0.27
CA PRO A 33 4.00 -18.84 1.70
C PRO A 33 2.76 -19.62 2.17
N PHE A 34 1.88 -20.02 1.26
CA PHE A 34 0.63 -20.74 1.55
C PHE A 34 0.27 -21.71 0.44
N GLU A 35 -0.59 -22.66 0.74
CA GLU A 35 -1.10 -23.61 -0.25
C GLU A 35 -2.11 -22.97 -1.19
N ILE A 36 -2.01 -23.29 -2.50
CA ILE A 36 -3.00 -22.91 -3.50
C ILE A 36 -4.11 -23.94 -3.50
N THR A 37 -5.12 -23.72 -2.68
CA THR A 37 -6.28 -24.59 -2.54
C THR A 37 -7.24 -24.45 -3.72
N GLN A 38 -8.13 -25.43 -3.89
CA GLN A 38 -9.21 -25.37 -4.87
C GLN A 38 -10.12 -24.14 -4.64
N GLU A 39 -10.37 -23.78 -3.39
CA GLU A 39 -11.15 -22.60 -3.00
C GLU A 39 -10.50 -21.31 -3.54
N ARG A 40 -9.17 -21.15 -3.43
CA ARG A 40 -8.46 -20.00 -3.99
C ARG A 40 -8.58 -19.94 -5.52
N ILE A 41 -8.53 -21.10 -6.20
CA ILE A 41 -8.70 -21.17 -7.65
C ILE A 41 -10.13 -20.77 -8.06
N GLU A 42 -11.14 -21.24 -7.37
CA GLU A 42 -12.54 -20.88 -7.62
C GLU A 42 -12.79 -19.38 -7.35
N TYR A 43 -12.21 -18.85 -6.28
CA TYR A 43 -12.26 -17.43 -5.99
C TYR A 43 -11.69 -16.59 -7.14
N VAL A 44 -10.53 -16.97 -7.68
CA VAL A 44 -9.90 -16.30 -8.82
C VAL A 44 -10.81 -16.30 -10.05
N LEU A 45 -11.45 -17.43 -10.35
CA LEU A 45 -12.37 -17.52 -11.50
C LEU A 45 -13.53 -16.53 -11.38
N ASN A 46 -13.97 -16.24 -10.15
CA ASN A 46 -15.00 -15.23 -9.88
C ASN A 46 -14.46 -13.79 -9.93
N CYS A 47 -13.18 -13.56 -9.64
CA CYS A 47 -12.53 -12.26 -9.74
C CYS A 47 -12.20 -11.87 -11.19
N LEU A 48 -11.80 -12.82 -12.05
CA LEU A 48 -11.34 -12.57 -13.41
C LEU A 48 -12.29 -11.71 -14.27
N PRO A 49 -13.63 -11.94 -14.28
CA PRO A 49 -14.55 -11.09 -15.04
C PRO A 49 -14.52 -9.62 -14.58
N ILE A 50 -14.32 -9.38 -13.28
CA ILE A 50 -14.24 -8.04 -12.68
C ILE A 50 -12.98 -7.34 -13.17
N TYR A 51 -11.80 -7.98 -13.06
CA TYR A 51 -10.55 -7.41 -13.57
C TYR A 51 -10.59 -7.21 -15.09
N LYS A 52 -11.19 -8.13 -15.87
CA LYS A 52 -11.37 -7.96 -17.32
C LYS A 52 -12.20 -6.73 -17.66
N LYS A 53 -13.19 -6.40 -16.84
CA LYS A 53 -14.06 -5.24 -17.06
C LYS A 53 -13.40 -3.92 -16.66
N TYR A 54 -12.77 -3.88 -15.50
CA TYR A 54 -12.33 -2.62 -14.89
C TYR A 54 -10.81 -2.36 -15.02
N TYR A 55 -9.98 -3.42 -15.10
CA TYR A 55 -8.54 -3.30 -15.15
C TYR A 55 -7.89 -4.39 -16.02
N PRO A 56 -8.23 -4.46 -17.32
CA PRO A 56 -7.73 -5.51 -18.21
C PRO A 56 -6.21 -5.47 -18.39
N GLU A 57 -5.58 -4.32 -18.18
CA GLU A 57 -4.13 -4.14 -18.32
C GLU A 57 -3.36 -4.95 -17.26
N ILE A 58 -3.85 -5.03 -16.02
CA ILE A 58 -3.17 -5.77 -14.95
C ILE A 58 -3.16 -7.28 -15.22
N ILE A 59 -4.21 -7.80 -15.89
CA ILE A 59 -4.24 -9.21 -16.31
C ILE A 59 -3.10 -9.49 -17.29
N LYS A 60 -2.82 -8.55 -18.19
CA LYS A 60 -1.71 -8.68 -19.15
C LYS A 60 -0.36 -8.62 -18.44
N GLU A 61 -0.22 -7.80 -17.41
CA GLU A 61 1.00 -7.74 -16.62
C GLU A 61 1.25 -9.05 -15.85
N ILE A 62 0.21 -9.61 -15.22
CA ILE A 62 0.28 -10.91 -14.54
C ILE A 62 0.59 -12.03 -15.53
N GLN A 63 0.02 -12.01 -16.72
CA GLN A 63 0.37 -12.95 -17.80
C GLN A 63 1.85 -12.82 -18.18
N GLY A 64 2.32 -11.60 -18.41
CA GLY A 64 3.73 -11.36 -18.70
C GLY A 64 4.66 -11.85 -17.60
N LEU A 65 4.30 -11.64 -16.33
CA LEU A 65 5.06 -12.11 -15.18
C LEU A 65 5.14 -13.66 -15.18
N ALA A 66 4.02 -14.34 -15.46
CA ALA A 66 3.97 -15.80 -15.56
C ALA A 66 4.82 -16.33 -16.72
N ASP A 67 4.71 -15.71 -17.89
CA ASP A 67 5.48 -16.11 -19.08
C ASP A 67 6.98 -15.92 -18.85
N GLY A 68 7.38 -14.82 -18.20
CA GLY A 68 8.76 -14.55 -17.81
C GLY A 68 9.33 -15.50 -16.75
N GLN A 69 8.46 -16.11 -15.95
CA GLN A 69 8.78 -17.16 -14.97
C GLN A 69 8.67 -18.57 -15.51
N HIS A 70 8.11 -18.76 -16.72
CA HIS A 70 7.76 -20.07 -17.29
C HIS A 70 6.79 -20.87 -16.38
N CYS A 71 5.84 -20.20 -15.74
CA CYS A 71 4.88 -20.83 -14.85
C CYS A 71 3.42 -20.64 -15.33
N ASP A 72 2.51 -21.42 -14.78
CA ASP A 72 1.08 -21.28 -15.06
C ASP A 72 0.55 -19.96 -14.48
N VAL A 73 -0.03 -19.11 -15.30
CA VAL A 73 -0.61 -17.83 -14.90
C VAL A 73 -1.68 -17.96 -13.80
N ARG A 74 -2.40 -19.10 -13.76
CA ARG A 74 -3.41 -19.36 -12.74
C ARG A 74 -2.83 -19.40 -11.33
N ILE A 75 -1.58 -19.86 -11.20
CA ILE A 75 -0.86 -19.86 -9.92
C ILE A 75 -0.66 -18.42 -9.45
N LEU A 76 -0.16 -17.53 -10.32
CA LEU A 76 0.05 -16.12 -9.97
C LEU A 76 -1.27 -15.39 -9.71
N GLN A 77 -2.31 -15.70 -10.48
CA GLN A 77 -3.64 -15.13 -10.24
C GLN A 77 -4.20 -15.60 -8.88
N ALA A 78 -4.00 -16.87 -8.49
CA ALA A 78 -4.44 -17.38 -7.20
C ALA A 78 -3.73 -16.70 -6.03
N VAL A 79 -2.45 -16.37 -6.19
CA VAL A 79 -1.69 -15.60 -5.21
C VAL A 79 -2.20 -14.15 -5.19
N LEU A 80 -2.11 -13.46 -6.31
CA LEU A 80 -2.29 -12.01 -6.38
C LEU A 80 -3.74 -11.56 -6.15
N PHE A 81 -4.74 -12.25 -6.68
CA PHE A 81 -6.14 -11.87 -6.42
C PHE A 81 -6.62 -12.27 -5.03
N GLY A 82 -6.01 -13.30 -4.43
CA GLY A 82 -6.32 -13.75 -3.08
C GLY A 82 -5.61 -12.97 -1.96
N MET A 83 -4.57 -12.17 -2.29
CA MET A 83 -3.87 -11.36 -1.28
C MET A 83 -4.82 -10.35 -0.65
N TYR A 84 -4.64 -10.08 0.64
CA TYR A 84 -5.49 -9.20 1.46
C TYR A 84 -6.97 -9.61 1.57
N ALA A 85 -7.52 -10.34 0.59
CA ALA A 85 -8.88 -10.88 0.64
C ALA A 85 -8.95 -12.20 1.44
N MET A 86 -7.85 -12.95 1.45
CA MET A 86 -7.66 -14.17 2.21
C MET A 86 -6.35 -14.09 3.03
N PRO A 87 -6.32 -14.53 4.29
CA PRO A 87 -5.09 -14.52 5.08
C PRO A 87 -3.91 -15.24 4.39
N PRO A 88 -2.65 -14.86 4.70
CA PRO A 88 -2.21 -13.89 5.69
C PRO A 88 -2.33 -12.43 5.23
N VAL A 89 -2.37 -11.49 6.18
CA VAL A 89 -2.38 -10.04 5.97
C VAL A 89 -1.10 -9.40 6.50
N CYS A 90 -0.78 -8.18 6.03
CA CYS A 90 0.38 -7.38 6.48
C CYS A 90 -0.07 -6.32 7.49
N ASN A 91 0.88 -5.83 8.32
CA ASN A 91 0.61 -4.79 9.29
C ASN A 91 1.35 -3.49 8.92
N CYS A 92 0.75 -2.36 9.22
CA CYS A 92 1.27 -1.06 8.80
C CYS A 92 0.66 0.08 9.60
N SER A 93 1.35 1.23 9.62
CA SER A 93 0.79 2.50 10.04
C SER A 93 1.02 3.56 8.98
N CYS A 94 0.05 4.43 8.76
CA CYS A 94 0.09 5.46 7.74
C CYS A 94 -0.61 6.74 8.21
N PHE A 95 -0.17 7.89 7.73
CA PHE A 95 -0.83 9.16 7.93
C PHE A 95 -0.75 10.03 6.67
N ALA A 96 -1.69 10.97 6.54
CA ALA A 96 -1.55 12.12 5.68
C ALA A 96 -1.78 13.40 6.50
N PHE A 97 -1.04 14.46 6.17
CA PHE A 97 -1.03 15.73 6.89
C PHE A 97 -0.91 16.90 5.90
N ALA A 98 -1.71 17.94 6.11
CA ALA A 98 -1.61 19.19 5.36
C ALA A 98 -1.82 20.39 6.30
N ALA A 99 -0.83 21.26 6.41
CA ALA A 99 -0.92 22.57 7.04
C ALA A 99 0.23 23.46 6.60
N GLY A 100 -0.08 24.73 6.35
CA GLY A 100 0.92 25.75 6.02
C GLY A 100 1.77 25.38 4.80
N GLN A 101 3.05 25.12 5.01
CA GLN A 101 4.02 24.75 3.96
C GLN A 101 4.31 23.25 3.90
N GLU A 102 3.53 22.43 4.60
CA GLU A 102 3.72 20.98 4.67
C GLU A 102 2.51 20.26 4.09
N ILE A 103 2.76 19.35 3.14
CA ILE A 103 1.80 18.36 2.66
C ILE A 103 2.56 17.05 2.63
N LEU A 104 2.28 16.16 3.58
CA LEU A 104 3.04 14.95 3.84
C LEU A 104 2.14 13.73 3.86
N LEU A 105 2.59 12.63 3.24
CA LEU A 105 2.08 11.30 3.50
C LEU A 105 3.23 10.44 4.00
N GLY A 106 3.08 9.83 5.17
CA GLY A 106 4.10 8.98 5.78
C GLY A 106 3.58 7.58 6.10
N ARG A 107 4.42 6.56 5.94
CA ARG A 107 4.03 5.17 6.18
C ARG A 107 5.19 4.34 6.73
N ASN A 108 4.90 3.52 7.74
CA ASN A 108 5.70 2.37 8.15
C ASN A 108 5.09 1.09 7.59
N SER A 109 5.93 0.20 7.07
CA SER A 109 5.55 -1.17 6.73
C SER A 109 6.15 -2.12 7.76
N ASP A 110 5.27 -2.77 8.51
CA ASP A 110 5.64 -3.70 9.57
C ASP A 110 5.38 -5.13 9.09
N PHE A 111 6.44 -5.94 9.05
CA PHE A 111 6.37 -7.26 8.46
C PHE A 111 7.33 -8.26 9.09
N LEU A 112 7.28 -9.51 8.61
CA LEU A 112 8.18 -10.56 9.07
C LEU A 112 9.61 -10.31 8.60
N THR A 113 10.58 -10.43 9.50
CA THR A 113 12.01 -10.20 9.22
C THR A 113 12.57 -11.14 8.15
N ASP A 114 12.02 -12.33 8.01
CA ASP A 114 12.43 -13.32 7.00
C ASP A 114 12.12 -12.85 5.56
N LEU A 115 11.14 -11.95 5.41
CA LEU A 115 10.72 -11.38 4.13
C LEU A 115 11.35 -10.00 3.86
N GLU A 116 12.06 -9.41 4.84
CA GLU A 116 12.64 -8.05 4.71
C GLU A 116 13.49 -7.86 3.47
N LYS A 117 14.23 -8.90 3.05
CA LYS A 117 15.10 -8.84 1.87
C LYS A 117 14.34 -9.00 0.54
N LYS A 118 13.06 -9.35 0.56
CA LYS A 118 12.23 -9.54 -0.63
C LYS A 118 11.45 -8.28 -1.02
N ASN A 119 11.48 -7.23 -0.18
CA ASN A 119 10.81 -5.97 -0.44
C ASN A 119 11.39 -5.25 -1.65
N MET A 120 10.54 -4.61 -2.42
CA MET A 120 10.93 -3.90 -3.63
C MET A 120 10.32 -2.50 -3.70
N ASN A 121 11.12 -1.53 -4.11
CA ASN A 121 10.63 -0.27 -4.62
C ASN A 121 10.65 -0.30 -6.15
N VAL A 122 9.57 0.10 -6.77
CA VAL A 122 9.41 0.08 -8.23
C VAL A 122 9.10 1.47 -8.77
N ILE A 123 9.58 1.73 -9.97
CA ILE A 123 9.19 2.88 -10.78
C ILE A 123 8.59 2.32 -12.06
N TYR A 124 7.35 2.70 -12.34
CA TYR A 124 6.63 2.34 -13.55
C TYR A 124 6.49 3.56 -14.46
N ARG A 125 6.78 3.36 -15.74
CA ARG A 125 6.51 4.29 -16.84
C ARG A 125 5.91 3.49 -17.98
N LEU A 126 4.62 3.19 -17.85
CA LEU A 126 3.91 2.30 -18.77
C LEU A 126 3.39 3.06 -19.98
N ALA A 127 3.27 2.36 -21.10
CA ALA A 127 2.65 2.89 -22.30
C ALA A 127 1.12 3.00 -22.14
N GLY A 128 0.51 3.92 -22.89
CA GLY A 128 -0.93 4.13 -22.88
C GLY A 128 -1.36 5.29 -21.99
N ARG A 129 -2.44 5.11 -21.23
CA ARG A 129 -3.04 6.16 -20.40
C ARG A 129 -2.72 6.02 -18.90
N ALA A 130 -1.81 5.11 -18.53
CA ALA A 130 -1.40 4.95 -17.14
C ALA A 130 -0.46 6.09 -16.74
N TYR A 131 -0.71 6.71 -15.60
CA TYR A 131 0.25 7.64 -15.01
C TYR A 131 1.52 6.90 -14.60
N SER A 132 2.66 7.57 -14.75
CA SER A 132 3.91 7.07 -14.17
C SER A 132 3.84 7.17 -12.66
N PHE A 133 4.41 6.19 -11.95
CA PHE A 133 4.40 6.21 -10.48
C PHE A 133 5.62 5.48 -9.91
N THR A 134 5.88 5.72 -8.63
CA THR A 134 6.75 4.89 -7.79
C THR A 134 5.97 4.36 -6.61
N GLY A 135 6.25 3.13 -6.21
CA GLY A 135 5.60 2.50 -5.06
C GLY A 135 6.48 1.42 -4.42
N ASN A 136 6.08 0.97 -3.26
CA ASN A 136 6.72 -0.13 -2.55
C ASN A 136 5.81 -1.35 -2.53
N THR A 137 6.41 -2.54 -2.58
CA THR A 137 5.69 -3.80 -2.64
C THR A 137 6.45 -4.96 -2.02
N THR A 138 5.71 -5.91 -1.46
CA THR A 138 6.17 -7.27 -1.13
C THR A 138 5.59 -8.32 -2.09
N ALA A 139 4.63 -7.92 -2.94
CA ALA A 139 3.79 -8.80 -3.75
C ALA A 139 3.73 -8.39 -5.23
N PHE A 140 4.89 -8.19 -5.86
CA PHE A 140 5.03 -7.92 -7.29
C PHE A 140 4.21 -6.71 -7.77
N VAL A 141 3.18 -6.98 -8.59
CA VAL A 141 2.35 -5.96 -9.24
C VAL A 141 1.44 -5.19 -8.27
N GLU A 142 1.24 -5.68 -7.07
CA GLU A 142 0.50 -5.01 -6.01
C GLU A 142 1.35 -3.94 -5.34
N MET A 143 0.72 -2.86 -4.89
CA MET A 143 1.41 -1.79 -4.19
C MET A 143 0.86 -1.63 -2.76
N GLU A 144 1.74 -1.25 -1.84
CA GLU A 144 1.40 -1.00 -0.44
C GLU A 144 1.44 0.49 -0.10
N ASP A 145 2.22 1.25 -0.84
CA ASP A 145 2.24 2.71 -0.87
C ASP A 145 2.79 3.19 -2.22
N GLY A 146 2.58 4.45 -2.54
CA GLY A 146 3.13 5.04 -3.75
C GLY A 146 2.71 6.47 -3.97
N ILE A 147 3.34 7.07 -4.98
CA ILE A 147 2.99 8.39 -5.52
C ILE A 147 3.09 8.36 -7.04
N ASN A 148 2.14 9.00 -7.71
CA ASN A 148 2.17 9.12 -9.17
C ASN A 148 2.67 10.50 -9.65
N GLU A 149 2.88 10.63 -10.95
CA GLU A 149 3.38 11.86 -11.58
C GLU A 149 2.42 13.06 -11.48
N GLN A 150 1.16 12.84 -11.12
CA GLN A 150 0.18 13.90 -10.85
C GLN A 150 0.25 14.41 -9.41
N GLY A 151 1.06 13.76 -8.56
CA GLY A 151 1.22 14.10 -7.15
C GLY A 151 0.15 13.49 -6.22
N LEU A 152 -0.57 12.46 -6.67
CA LEU A 152 -1.41 11.65 -5.79
C LEU A 152 -0.54 10.66 -5.04
N ALA A 153 -0.49 10.78 -3.72
CA ALA A 153 0.15 9.82 -2.81
C ALA A 153 -0.91 8.97 -2.10
N VAL A 154 -0.64 7.67 -2.00
CA VAL A 154 -1.54 6.69 -1.38
C VAL A 154 -0.74 5.78 -0.45
N GLY A 155 -1.23 5.57 0.76
CA GLY A 155 -0.72 4.57 1.71
C GLY A 155 -1.81 3.61 2.14
N LEU A 156 -1.49 2.33 2.18
CA LEU A 156 -2.38 1.22 2.51
C LEU A 156 -2.07 0.70 3.91
N THR A 157 -3.14 0.44 4.69
CA THR A 157 -3.10 -0.49 5.82
C THR A 157 -4.20 -1.53 5.65
N SER A 158 -3.85 -2.81 5.72
CA SER A 158 -4.84 -3.88 5.59
C SER A 158 -5.56 -4.11 6.92
N VAL A 159 -6.86 -4.41 6.85
CA VAL A 159 -7.65 -4.87 7.99
C VAL A 159 -7.97 -6.35 7.78
N TYR A 160 -8.05 -7.13 8.86
CA TYR A 160 -8.38 -8.54 8.72
C TYR A 160 -9.80 -8.71 8.14
N PRO A 161 -9.97 -9.41 7.00
CA PRO A 161 -11.25 -9.47 6.33
C PRO A 161 -12.23 -10.39 7.07
N CYS A 162 -13.38 -9.85 7.47
CA CYS A 162 -14.49 -10.65 8.00
C CYS A 162 -15.27 -11.40 6.91
N GLN A 163 -15.13 -10.96 5.66
CA GLN A 163 -15.81 -11.52 4.50
C GLN A 163 -14.87 -11.53 3.29
N CYS A 164 -15.02 -12.55 2.45
CA CYS A 164 -14.27 -12.67 1.21
C CYS A 164 -15.26 -12.62 0.03
N LYS A 165 -15.25 -11.53 -0.74
CA LYS A 165 -16.07 -11.35 -1.95
C LYS A 165 -15.19 -11.22 -3.18
N PRO A 166 -15.64 -11.65 -4.38
CA PRO A 166 -14.90 -11.38 -5.61
C PRO A 166 -14.83 -9.87 -5.89
N GLY A 167 -13.63 -9.36 -6.14
CA GLY A 167 -13.38 -7.95 -6.37
C GLY A 167 -11.89 -7.64 -6.44
N PHE A 168 -11.59 -6.35 -6.33
CA PHE A 168 -10.22 -5.87 -6.21
C PHE A 168 -9.72 -6.01 -4.77
N ASN A 169 -8.56 -6.56 -4.59
CA ASN A 169 -7.87 -6.52 -3.31
C ASN A 169 -7.16 -5.18 -3.07
N ALA A 170 -6.73 -4.95 -1.84
CA ALA A 170 -6.15 -3.69 -1.39
C ALA A 170 -4.93 -3.24 -2.23
N GLY A 171 -4.00 -4.15 -2.51
CA GLY A 171 -2.78 -3.84 -3.27
C GLY A 171 -3.06 -3.47 -4.73
N LEU A 172 -4.04 -4.12 -5.36
CA LEU A 172 -4.46 -3.82 -6.73
C LEU A 172 -5.37 -2.59 -6.81
N LEU A 173 -6.15 -2.28 -5.76
CA LEU A 173 -6.86 -1.00 -5.64
C LEU A 173 -5.87 0.16 -5.58
N LEU A 174 -4.84 0.06 -4.72
CA LEU A 174 -3.80 1.08 -4.63
C LEU A 174 -3.08 1.25 -5.96
N ARG A 175 -2.69 0.15 -6.59
CA ARG A 175 -2.07 0.17 -7.92
C ARG A 175 -2.98 0.85 -8.96
N TYR A 176 -4.28 0.57 -8.95
CA TYR A 176 -5.25 1.21 -9.84
C TYR A 176 -5.31 2.71 -9.62
N MET A 177 -5.38 3.18 -8.36
CA MET A 177 -5.39 4.61 -8.05
C MET A 177 -4.13 5.30 -8.55
N LEU A 178 -2.95 4.73 -8.36
CA LEU A 178 -1.70 5.30 -8.86
C LEU A 178 -1.65 5.42 -10.39
N GLU A 179 -2.26 4.51 -11.14
CA GLU A 179 -2.26 4.52 -12.60
C GLU A 179 -3.37 5.36 -13.23
N LYS A 180 -4.50 5.52 -12.55
CA LYS A 180 -5.73 6.03 -13.18
C LYS A 180 -6.28 7.30 -12.56
N CYS A 181 -5.89 7.65 -11.33
CA CYS A 181 -6.42 8.79 -10.60
C CYS A 181 -5.37 9.91 -10.52
N GLN A 182 -5.80 11.15 -10.75
CA GLN A 182 -4.91 12.30 -10.70
C GLN A 182 -4.83 12.94 -9.30
N ASP A 183 -5.90 12.81 -8.50
CA ASP A 183 -6.03 13.47 -7.21
C ASP A 183 -6.84 12.64 -6.20
N VAL A 184 -6.95 13.14 -4.97
CA VAL A 184 -7.71 12.50 -3.87
C VAL A 184 -9.18 12.33 -4.25
N SER A 185 -9.78 13.29 -4.96
CA SER A 185 -11.21 13.22 -5.31
C SER A 185 -11.50 12.09 -6.29
N GLU A 186 -10.65 11.91 -7.30
CA GLU A 186 -10.77 10.78 -8.24
C GLU A 186 -10.49 9.45 -7.56
N ALA A 187 -9.48 9.38 -6.66
CA ALA A 187 -9.15 8.18 -5.91
C ALA A 187 -10.32 7.74 -5.01
N VAL A 188 -10.93 8.67 -4.27
CA VAL A 188 -12.12 8.39 -3.46
C VAL A 188 -13.30 7.94 -4.34
N SER A 189 -13.56 8.64 -5.45
CA SER A 189 -14.63 8.28 -6.38
C SER A 189 -14.46 6.88 -6.94
N CYS A 190 -13.24 6.47 -7.30
CA CYS A 190 -13.02 5.13 -7.85
C CYS A 190 -13.30 4.03 -6.82
N LEU A 191 -12.99 4.24 -5.54
CA LEU A 191 -13.26 3.27 -4.47
C LEU A 191 -14.77 3.05 -4.25
N TYR A 192 -15.60 4.05 -4.46
CA TYR A 192 -17.06 3.90 -4.44
C TYR A 192 -17.63 3.12 -5.64
N HIS A 193 -16.88 3.04 -6.76
CA HIS A 193 -17.38 2.42 -7.99
C HIS A 193 -16.78 1.04 -8.27
N LEU A 194 -15.62 0.72 -7.72
CA LEU A 194 -14.96 -0.56 -7.94
C LEU A 194 -15.49 -1.63 -6.97
N PRO A 195 -15.72 -2.86 -7.44
CA PRO A 195 -15.99 -3.99 -6.55
C PRO A 195 -14.77 -4.29 -5.67
N ILE A 196 -14.93 -4.22 -4.36
CA ILE A 196 -13.87 -4.43 -3.37
C ILE A 196 -13.94 -5.84 -2.81
N ALA A 197 -12.79 -6.50 -2.67
CA ALA A 197 -12.68 -7.88 -2.19
C ALA A 197 -12.20 -7.97 -0.75
N SER A 198 -11.30 -7.09 -0.35
CA SER A 198 -10.58 -7.13 0.93
C SER A 198 -11.06 -6.03 1.88
N ALA A 199 -10.56 -6.05 3.09
CA ALA A 199 -10.79 -5.01 4.10
C ALA A 199 -9.50 -4.19 4.27
N GLN A 200 -9.58 -2.87 4.18
CA GLN A 200 -8.42 -1.99 4.23
C GLN A 200 -8.76 -0.54 4.53
N THR A 201 -7.73 0.18 4.92
CA THR A 201 -7.76 1.62 5.09
C THR A 201 -6.76 2.26 4.13
N PHE A 202 -7.14 3.34 3.47
CA PHE A 202 -6.27 4.17 2.64
C PHE A 202 -6.11 5.56 3.23
N ALA A 203 -4.87 6.00 3.46
CA ALA A 203 -4.54 7.40 3.64
C ALA A 203 -4.17 7.97 2.27
N LEU A 204 -4.83 9.04 1.87
CA LEU A 204 -4.68 9.71 0.58
C LEU A 204 -4.21 11.14 0.80
N ALA A 205 -3.32 11.65 -0.05
CA ALA A 205 -2.95 13.06 -0.10
C ALA A 205 -2.61 13.48 -1.54
N ASP A 206 -2.86 14.74 -1.87
CA ASP A 206 -2.44 15.32 -3.16
C ASP A 206 -1.80 16.71 -3.00
N THR A 207 -1.24 17.22 -4.08
CA THR A 207 -0.54 18.53 -4.09
C THR A 207 -1.47 19.72 -3.87
N THR A 208 -2.79 19.54 -3.86
CA THR A 208 -3.79 20.60 -3.64
C THR A 208 -4.18 20.75 -2.16
N GLU A 209 -3.40 20.18 -1.24
CA GLU A 209 -3.63 20.18 0.21
C GLU A 209 -4.83 19.30 0.64
N LYS A 210 -5.43 18.54 -0.27
CA LYS A 210 -6.46 17.58 0.11
C LYS A 210 -5.84 16.32 0.68
N ASN A 211 -6.43 15.84 1.77
CA ASN A 211 -6.18 14.50 2.26
C ASN A 211 -7.51 13.82 2.64
N ALA A 212 -7.52 12.51 2.64
CA ALA A 212 -8.68 11.71 3.01
C ALA A 212 -8.25 10.38 3.65
N LEU A 213 -9.06 9.92 4.61
CA LEU A 213 -9.07 8.55 5.09
C LEU A 213 -10.23 7.84 4.41
N VAL A 214 -9.97 6.70 3.79
CA VAL A 214 -11.02 5.82 3.26
C VAL A 214 -10.89 4.46 3.93
N GLU A 215 -11.91 4.07 4.66
CA GLU A 215 -12.07 2.74 5.24
C GLU A 215 -13.07 1.97 4.39
N CYS A 216 -12.69 0.78 3.92
CA CYS A 216 -13.56 0.03 3.03
C CYS A 216 -13.35 -1.49 3.14
N ASN A 217 -14.42 -2.21 2.80
CA ASN A 217 -14.45 -3.66 2.65
C ASN A 217 -15.35 -4.05 1.45
N GLY A 218 -15.67 -5.31 1.29
CA GLY A 218 -16.50 -5.81 0.20
C GLY A 218 -17.98 -5.33 0.22
N GLU A 219 -18.42 -4.61 1.25
CA GLU A 219 -19.79 -4.17 1.43
C GLU A 219 -19.92 -2.66 1.58
N HIS A 220 -18.96 -2.03 2.25
CA HIS A 220 -19.02 -0.63 2.64
C HIS A 220 -17.77 0.12 2.27
N VAL A 221 -17.95 1.38 1.93
CA VAL A 221 -16.90 2.37 1.72
C VAL A 221 -17.28 3.60 2.52
N GLN A 222 -16.45 3.97 3.48
CA GLN A 222 -16.59 5.19 4.26
C GLN A 222 -15.37 6.08 4.05
N CYS A 223 -15.63 7.36 3.87
CA CYS A 223 -14.60 8.35 3.66
C CYS A 223 -14.77 9.50 4.64
N THR A 224 -13.71 9.86 5.33
CA THR A 224 -13.64 11.13 6.03
C THR A 224 -12.61 12.00 5.34
N ASN A 225 -13.04 13.19 4.94
CA ASN A 225 -12.10 14.25 4.62
C ASN A 225 -11.52 14.77 5.94
N SER A 226 -10.29 15.23 5.90
CA SER A 226 -9.66 15.84 7.07
C SER A 226 -10.58 16.80 7.78
N LEU A 227 -10.59 16.76 9.10
CA LEU A 227 -11.33 17.69 9.93
C LEU A 227 -10.90 19.12 9.55
N SER A 228 -11.88 19.93 9.14
CA SER A 228 -11.65 21.33 8.74
C SER A 228 -11.14 22.14 9.94
N GLY A 229 -9.94 22.62 9.83
CA GLY A 229 -9.22 23.45 10.79
C GLY A 229 -7.99 24.04 10.14
N THR A 230 -7.12 24.66 10.93
CA THR A 230 -5.84 25.21 10.47
C THR A 230 -4.81 24.11 10.12
N SER A 231 -5.01 22.90 10.62
CA SER A 231 -4.25 21.71 10.25
C SER A 231 -5.20 20.54 9.94
N SER A 232 -4.89 19.81 8.91
CA SER A 232 -5.67 18.71 8.40
C SER A 232 -4.84 17.44 8.40
N PHE A 233 -5.29 16.39 9.10
CA PHE A 233 -4.61 15.10 9.12
C PHE A 233 -5.56 13.93 9.15
N VAL A 234 -5.08 12.79 8.69
CA VAL A 234 -5.73 11.48 8.81
C VAL A 234 -4.71 10.43 9.24
N CYS A 235 -5.18 9.44 10.01
CA CYS A 235 -4.38 8.33 10.50
C CYS A 235 -5.03 7.02 10.09
N ALA A 236 -4.23 6.07 9.64
CA ALA A 236 -4.63 4.73 9.22
C ALA A 236 -3.75 3.66 9.88
N THR A 237 -4.38 2.63 10.43
CA THR A 237 -3.71 1.44 10.96
C THR A 237 -4.49 0.19 10.56
N ASN A 238 -4.13 -0.98 11.09
CA ASN A 238 -4.76 -2.26 10.70
C ASN A 238 -6.11 -2.52 11.40
N THR A 239 -6.84 -1.46 11.71
CA THR A 239 -8.19 -1.52 12.29
C THR A 239 -9.00 -0.34 11.78
N PHE A 240 -10.30 -0.51 11.68
CA PHE A 240 -11.23 0.54 11.32
C PHE A 240 -11.52 1.45 12.51
N HIS A 241 -11.60 2.76 12.28
CA HIS A 241 -11.85 3.78 13.29
C HIS A 241 -13.09 4.61 13.01
N LEU A 242 -13.63 4.59 11.77
CA LEU A 242 -14.88 5.26 11.46
C LEU A 242 -16.04 4.48 12.09
N GLU A 243 -17.03 5.20 12.65
CA GLU A 243 -18.12 4.61 13.42
C GLU A 243 -18.87 3.54 12.61
N GLU A 244 -19.15 3.83 11.34
CA GLU A 244 -19.88 2.92 10.43
C GLU A 244 -19.06 1.69 10.01
N MET A 245 -17.76 1.70 10.27
CA MET A 245 -16.86 0.59 9.91
C MET A 245 -16.42 -0.23 11.13
N ALA A 246 -16.62 0.27 12.34
CA ALA A 246 -16.13 -0.36 13.57
C ALA A 246 -16.64 -1.81 13.80
N GLU A 247 -17.87 -2.12 13.37
CA GLU A 247 -18.46 -3.45 13.47
C GLU A 247 -17.75 -4.53 12.62
N TYR A 248 -16.96 -4.11 11.61
CA TYR A 248 -16.21 -5.01 10.74
C TYR A 248 -14.80 -5.33 11.25
N ASN A 249 -14.40 -4.84 12.41
CA ASN A 249 -13.17 -5.22 13.06
C ASN A 249 -13.27 -6.64 13.64
N SER A 250 -12.15 -7.37 13.61
CA SER A 250 -12.02 -8.72 14.19
C SER A 250 -11.17 -8.65 15.47
N PRO A 251 -11.78 -8.45 16.64
CA PRO A 251 -11.04 -8.19 17.90
C PRO A 251 -10.20 -9.36 18.39
N GLU A 252 -10.43 -10.58 17.88
CA GLU A 252 -9.68 -11.79 18.27
C GLU A 252 -8.38 -11.97 17.48
N ILE A 253 -8.11 -11.11 16.49
CA ILE A 253 -6.95 -11.21 15.62
C ILE A 253 -5.79 -10.38 16.18
N ASP A 254 -4.57 -10.92 16.17
CA ASP A 254 -3.34 -10.17 16.45
C ASP A 254 -3.08 -9.12 15.37
N ASP A 255 -3.46 -7.88 15.64
CA ASP A 255 -3.29 -6.70 14.77
C ASP A 255 -1.96 -5.97 15.01
N TRP A 256 -1.04 -6.58 15.77
CA TRP A 256 0.28 -6.06 16.10
C TRP A 256 0.27 -4.67 16.76
N PHE A 257 -0.70 -4.38 17.59
CA PHE A 257 -0.83 -3.10 18.29
C PHE A 257 -1.43 -1.96 17.45
N ALA A 258 -2.29 -2.25 16.47
CA ALA A 258 -2.88 -1.24 15.58
C ALA A 258 -3.54 -0.07 16.34
N GLN A 259 -4.24 -0.34 17.44
CA GLN A 259 -4.83 0.69 18.29
C GLN A 259 -3.77 1.59 18.95
N THR A 260 -2.68 1.02 19.47
CA THR A 260 -1.57 1.78 20.08
C THR A 260 -0.88 2.67 19.03
N TRP A 261 -0.71 2.19 17.80
CA TRP A 261 -0.17 3.02 16.72
C TRP A 261 -1.08 4.18 16.39
N TYR A 262 -2.38 3.92 16.30
CA TYR A 262 -3.37 4.96 16.03
C TYR A 262 -3.33 6.07 17.09
N GLU A 263 -3.32 5.70 18.37
CA GLU A 263 -3.20 6.64 19.48
C GLU A 263 -1.89 7.44 19.45
N THR A 264 -0.78 6.79 19.08
CA THR A 264 0.52 7.45 18.89
C THR A 264 0.46 8.49 17.78
N LEU A 265 -0.13 8.14 16.62
CA LEU A 265 -0.31 9.06 15.50
C LEU A 265 -1.18 10.27 15.91
N LEU A 266 -2.36 10.00 16.48
CA LEU A 266 -3.27 11.06 16.93
C LEU A 266 -2.61 12.01 17.94
N SER A 267 -1.94 11.46 18.96
CA SER A 267 -1.30 12.25 20.00
C SER A 267 -0.23 13.17 19.41
N ALA A 268 0.58 12.67 18.48
CA ALA A 268 1.62 13.46 17.83
C ALA A 268 1.02 14.66 17.03
N PHE A 269 -0.06 14.43 16.29
CA PHE A 269 -0.72 15.52 15.54
C PHE A 269 -1.44 16.51 16.44
N CYS A 270 -2.11 16.04 17.51
CA CYS A 270 -2.74 16.91 18.49
C CYS A 270 -1.72 17.79 19.24
N GLU A 271 -0.54 17.21 19.58
CA GLU A 271 0.53 17.96 20.26
C GLU A 271 1.21 19.00 19.36
N LYS A 272 1.51 18.62 18.11
CA LYS A 272 2.28 19.48 17.20
C LYS A 272 1.40 20.46 16.42
N GLY A 273 0.16 20.08 16.10
CA GLY A 273 -0.75 20.93 15.33
C GLY A 273 -0.09 21.42 14.04
N GLU A 274 -0.20 22.73 13.77
CA GLU A 274 0.38 23.38 12.58
C GLU A 274 1.93 23.35 12.54
N ASN A 275 2.59 23.05 13.66
CA ASN A 275 4.06 22.94 13.71
C ASN A 275 4.57 21.57 13.28
N PHE A 276 3.69 20.62 12.90
CA PHE A 276 4.11 19.35 12.34
C PHE A 276 4.76 19.57 10.97
N ASN A 277 5.95 18.99 10.78
CA ASN A 277 6.78 19.21 9.60
C ASN A 277 7.57 17.93 9.23
N LEU A 278 8.35 17.97 8.16
CA LEU A 278 9.13 16.81 7.72
C LEU A 278 10.01 16.21 8.83
N PRO A 279 10.81 16.97 9.62
CA PRO A 279 11.53 16.42 10.77
C PRO A 279 10.61 15.77 11.82
N SER A 280 9.42 16.33 12.05
CA SER A 280 8.43 15.71 12.95
C SER A 280 7.90 14.39 12.40
N ALA A 281 7.67 14.30 11.09
CA ALA A 281 7.24 13.09 10.41
C ALA A 281 8.32 11.99 10.49
N GLU A 282 9.59 12.31 10.26
CA GLU A 282 10.71 11.38 10.43
C GLU A 282 10.79 10.84 11.86
N ARG A 283 10.68 11.72 12.86
CA ARG A 283 10.69 11.36 14.29
C ARG A 283 9.48 10.54 14.69
N LEU A 284 8.29 10.85 14.17
CA LEU A 284 7.07 10.08 14.42
C LEU A 284 7.23 8.65 13.92
N LEU A 285 7.60 8.47 12.67
CA LEU A 285 7.81 7.14 12.08
C LEU A 285 8.97 6.38 12.76
N SER A 286 9.95 7.09 13.34
CA SER A 286 11.05 6.52 14.12
C SER A 286 10.67 6.15 15.56
N GLY A 287 9.43 6.45 15.98
CA GLY A 287 8.90 6.09 17.31
C GLY A 287 9.27 7.06 18.43
N ASP A 288 9.70 8.29 18.12
CA ASP A 288 10.08 9.29 19.13
C ASP A 288 8.88 9.87 19.90
N TYR A 289 7.66 9.70 19.41
CA TYR A 289 6.42 10.20 20.04
C TYR A 289 5.57 9.09 20.69
N GLY A 290 6.01 7.84 20.62
CA GLY A 290 5.33 6.70 21.17
C GLY A 290 5.68 5.40 20.43
N PHE A 291 5.04 4.29 20.78
CA PHE A 291 5.29 3.02 20.14
C PHE A 291 4.76 3.03 18.70
N LEU A 292 5.64 2.88 17.72
CA LEU A 292 5.30 2.78 16.30
C LEU A 292 6.21 1.82 15.52
N CYS A 293 7.49 1.69 15.87
CA CYS A 293 8.46 0.86 15.17
C CYS A 293 9.46 0.13 16.08
N GLN A 294 9.28 0.20 17.40
CA GLN A 294 10.25 -0.29 18.39
C GLN A 294 10.10 -1.80 18.67
N TYR A 295 10.22 -2.62 17.64
CA TYR A 295 10.13 -4.07 17.75
C TYR A 295 11.40 -4.71 18.30
N ASP A 296 11.21 -5.76 19.10
CA ASP A 296 12.28 -6.74 19.34
C ASP A 296 12.32 -7.71 18.14
N ARG A 297 13.36 -7.60 17.32
CA ARG A 297 13.55 -8.46 16.12
C ARG A 297 13.59 -9.96 16.41
N LYS A 298 13.84 -10.36 17.67
CA LYS A 298 13.80 -11.78 18.07
C LYS A 298 12.37 -12.36 17.97
N THR A 299 11.36 -11.52 17.96
CA THR A 299 9.97 -11.95 17.71
C THR A 299 9.68 -12.29 16.25
N GLY A 300 10.61 -12.04 15.34
CA GLY A 300 10.41 -12.18 13.89
C GLY A 300 9.65 -11.03 13.26
N LYS A 301 9.28 -9.98 14.02
CA LYS A 301 8.53 -8.80 13.58
C LYS A 301 9.44 -7.57 13.53
N ASP A 302 9.27 -6.69 12.54
CA ASP A 302 10.00 -5.42 12.46
C ASP A 302 9.35 -4.47 11.44
N THR A 303 9.67 -3.17 11.53
CA THR A 303 9.45 -2.23 10.44
C THR A 303 10.51 -2.47 9.35
N VAL A 304 10.07 -2.88 8.17
CA VAL A 304 10.94 -3.32 7.08
C VAL A 304 11.26 -2.24 6.06
N TRP A 305 10.43 -1.20 5.96
CA TRP A 305 10.75 0.09 5.35
C TRP A 305 9.82 1.18 5.88
N SER A 306 10.23 2.43 5.67
CA SER A 306 9.39 3.61 5.88
C SER A 306 9.56 4.57 4.71
N VAL A 307 8.53 5.34 4.42
CA VAL A 307 8.55 6.35 3.37
C VAL A 307 7.80 7.60 3.81
N ILE A 308 8.27 8.76 3.37
CA ILE A 308 7.57 10.04 3.45
C ILE A 308 7.55 10.65 2.05
N TYR A 309 6.36 10.92 1.55
CA TYR A 309 6.11 11.70 0.35
C TYR A 309 5.86 13.15 0.78
N ASP A 310 6.78 14.04 0.44
CA ASP A 310 6.67 15.50 0.64
C ASP A 310 6.10 16.11 -0.63
N LEU A 311 4.79 16.25 -0.67
CA LEU A 311 4.07 16.69 -1.86
C LEU A 311 4.29 18.19 -2.14
N LYS A 312 4.53 18.98 -1.08
CA LYS A 312 4.78 20.42 -1.24
C LYS A 312 6.13 20.72 -1.90
N ARG A 313 7.16 19.91 -1.57
CA ARG A 313 8.52 20.09 -2.11
C ARG A 313 8.82 19.13 -3.27
N HIS A 314 7.86 18.28 -3.64
CA HIS A 314 8.03 17.25 -4.67
C HIS A 314 9.23 16.32 -4.37
N LYS A 315 9.33 15.84 -3.12
CA LYS A 315 10.42 14.99 -2.67
C LYS A 315 9.91 13.70 -2.03
N ILE A 316 10.73 12.68 -2.13
CA ILE A 316 10.49 11.38 -1.50
C ILE A 316 11.64 11.10 -0.54
N TYR A 317 11.31 10.77 0.70
CA TYR A 317 12.28 10.33 1.70
C TYR A 317 12.02 8.89 2.07
N ARG A 318 13.05 8.08 2.04
CA ARG A 318 12.94 6.63 2.23
C ARG A 318 13.91 6.14 3.28
N CYS A 319 13.41 5.24 4.15
CA CYS A 319 14.22 4.48 5.08
C CYS A 319 14.08 2.99 4.73
N GLU A 320 15.16 2.35 4.26
CA GLU A 320 15.19 0.93 3.95
C GLU A 320 15.53 0.12 5.20
N GLY A 321 14.54 -0.33 5.90
CA GLY A 321 14.58 -0.98 7.21
C GLY A 321 13.92 -0.12 8.28
N ASN A 322 14.13 -0.47 9.54
CA ASN A 322 13.48 0.18 10.68
C ASN A 322 14.02 1.61 10.90
N PRO A 323 13.14 2.64 10.89
CA PRO A 323 13.54 4.04 10.99
C PRO A 323 14.06 4.44 12.37
N GLY A 324 13.74 3.70 13.43
CA GLY A 324 14.34 3.89 14.76
C GLY A 324 15.83 3.48 14.81
N ARG A 325 16.33 2.77 13.80
CA ARG A 325 17.72 2.31 13.69
C ARG A 325 18.44 2.81 12.43
N ARG A 326 17.70 3.38 11.47
CA ARG A 326 18.23 3.89 10.20
C ARG A 326 17.67 5.28 9.94
N ARG A 327 18.33 6.04 9.08
CA ARG A 327 17.92 7.41 8.71
C ARG A 327 17.16 7.41 7.40
N PHE A 328 16.21 8.29 7.29
CA PHE A 328 15.60 8.66 6.02
C PHE A 328 16.63 9.28 5.08
N LYS A 329 16.49 9.00 3.79
CA LYS A 329 17.31 9.58 2.72
C LYS A 329 16.40 10.03 1.59
N GLU A 330 16.72 11.17 0.99
CA GLU A 330 16.04 11.64 -0.21
C GLU A 330 16.23 10.61 -1.34
N ASP A 331 15.15 10.28 -2.03
CA ASP A 331 15.12 9.38 -3.18
C ASP A 331 14.80 10.16 -4.46
N PRO A 332 15.81 10.57 -5.25
CA PRO A 332 15.61 11.42 -6.41
C PRO A 332 15.25 10.63 -7.70
N ARG A 333 15.01 9.32 -7.61
CA ARG A 333 14.81 8.45 -8.78
C ARG A 333 13.49 8.67 -9.52
N PHE A 334 12.50 9.23 -8.82
CA PHE A 334 11.20 9.58 -9.37
C PHE A 334 10.90 11.05 -9.07
N SER A 335 10.39 11.77 -10.05
CA SER A 335 9.90 13.15 -9.94
C SER A 335 8.42 13.20 -10.32
N PHE A 336 7.66 13.99 -9.62
CA PHE A 336 6.22 14.17 -9.76
C PHE A 336 5.83 15.64 -9.60
#